data_758a69e149ec65c07870b10e8b2f4101
#
_entry.id   758a69e149ec65c07870b10e8b2f4101
#
_cell.length_a   1.000
_cell.length_b   1.000
_cell.length_c   1.000
_cell.angle_alpha   90.00
_cell.angle_beta   90.00
_cell.angle_gamma   90.00
#
_symmetry.space_group_name_H-M   'P 1'
#
loop_
_entity.id
_entity.type
_entity.pdbx_description
1 polymer ?
#
loop_
_entity_poly.entity_id
_entity_poly.type
_entity_poly.pdbx_seq_one_letter_code
_entity_poly.pdbx_strand_id
1 'polypeptide(L)'
;NSKEESRFTQFAEVPQIVSPIGLGYNGIKKYPLKEKLFGIYPLKIDICHTMLLRGFDEVFNMPQSRHTEVLAEDIEKIPDLEIIANSKEAGVSIVRTKDKRNIFIMGHLEYDRMTLAKEYERDVKLGKNIKVPFNYYPDDDVTKEPLFVWRAHANLLFSNWINHHVY
;
A
#
# COMPACT_ATOMS: atom_id res chain seq x y z
N ASN A 1 -16.60 36.41 3.83
CA ASN A 1 -15.81 35.46 4.62
C ASN A 1 -16.52 34.12 4.87
N SER A 2 -17.87 34.05 4.86
CA SER A 2 -18.61 32.79 5.07
C SER A 2 -18.63 31.84 3.87
N LYS A 3 -18.24 32.28 2.67
CA LYS A 3 -18.17 31.44 1.46
C LYS A 3 -16.82 30.73 1.27
N GLU A 4 -15.76 31.19 1.90
CA GLU A 4 -14.45 30.53 1.86
C GLU A 4 -14.35 29.41 2.91
N GLU A 5 -14.93 29.59 4.10
CA GLU A 5 -15.00 28.52 5.10
C GLU A 5 -15.85 27.32 4.63
N SER A 6 -16.89 27.55 3.84
CA SER A 6 -17.70 26.46 3.29
C SER A 6 -16.98 25.61 2.23
N ARG A 7 -15.97 26.15 1.53
CA ARG A 7 -15.17 25.41 0.57
C ARG A 7 -14.13 24.52 1.24
N PHE A 8 -13.54 24.95 2.37
CA PHE A 8 -12.58 24.15 3.12
C PHE A 8 -13.22 22.98 3.89
N THR A 9 -14.47 23.14 4.35
CA THR A 9 -15.22 22.06 5.02
C THR A 9 -15.65 20.95 4.05
N GLN A 10 -15.85 21.25 2.78
CA GLN A 10 -16.22 20.24 1.78
C GLN A 10 -15.05 19.30 1.40
N PHE A 11 -13.78 19.76 1.52
CA PHE A 11 -12.61 18.91 1.30
C PHE A 11 -12.29 17.97 2.49
N ALA A 12 -12.85 18.21 3.67
CA ALA A 12 -12.64 17.37 4.85
C ALA A 12 -13.45 16.06 4.81
N GLU A 13 -14.39 15.91 3.87
CA GLU A 13 -15.26 14.73 3.75
C GLU A 13 -14.78 13.69 2.74
N VAL A 14 -13.81 14.03 1.87
CA VAL A 14 -13.26 13.11 0.87
C VAL A 14 -12.26 12.16 1.53
N PRO A 15 -12.48 10.84 1.47
CA PRO A 15 -11.51 9.87 1.95
C PRO A 15 -10.15 10.06 1.31
N GLN A 16 -9.11 10.13 2.12
CA GLN A 16 -7.74 10.35 1.67
C GLN A 16 -6.96 9.04 1.65
N ILE A 17 -6.22 8.81 0.55
CA ILE A 17 -5.15 7.81 0.54
C ILE A 17 -3.93 8.47 1.17
N VAL A 18 -3.54 7.98 2.35
CA VAL A 18 -2.50 8.59 3.17
C VAL A 18 -1.27 7.68 3.18
N SER A 19 -0.09 8.30 3.14
CA SER A 19 1.16 7.57 3.38
C SER A 19 1.15 6.88 4.75
N PRO A 20 1.88 5.75 4.92
CA PRO A 20 2.04 5.07 6.21
C PRO A 20 2.52 5.98 7.36
N ILE A 21 3.12 7.12 7.06
CA ILE A 21 3.48 8.16 8.05
C ILE A 21 2.24 8.61 8.82
N GLY A 22 1.08 8.71 8.18
CA GLY A 22 -0.18 9.10 8.82
C GLY A 22 -0.66 8.15 9.92
N LEU A 23 -0.26 6.88 9.91
CA LEU A 23 -0.56 5.95 11.01
C LEU A 23 0.11 6.37 12.32
N GLY A 24 1.26 7.03 12.27
CA GLY A 24 1.92 7.58 13.45
C GLY A 24 1.06 8.60 14.21
N TYR A 25 0.23 9.37 13.52
CA TYR A 25 -0.73 10.30 14.14
C TYR A 25 -1.87 9.58 14.90
N ASN A 26 -2.12 8.32 14.57
CA ASN A 26 -3.06 7.45 15.29
C ASN A 26 -2.37 6.63 16.40
N GLY A 27 -1.11 6.93 16.75
CA GLY A 27 -0.36 6.24 17.80
C GLY A 27 0.23 4.88 17.39
N ILE A 28 0.16 4.51 16.11
CA ILE A 28 0.72 3.25 15.62
C ILE A 28 2.23 3.33 15.54
N LYS A 29 2.91 2.41 16.24
CA LYS A 29 4.36 2.29 16.23
C LYS A 29 4.84 1.62 14.94
N LYS A 30 5.98 2.10 14.42
CA LYS A 30 6.71 1.47 13.32
C LYS A 30 7.88 0.67 13.87
N TYR A 31 8.05 -0.53 13.36
CA TYR A 31 9.12 -1.44 13.74
C TYR A 31 10.09 -1.58 12.58
N PRO A 32 11.41 -1.51 12.83
CA PRO A 32 12.41 -1.73 11.79
C PRO A 32 12.40 -3.20 11.36
N LEU A 33 12.43 -3.43 10.05
CA LEU A 33 12.63 -4.75 9.48
C LEU A 33 14.13 -5.11 9.53
N LYS A 34 14.42 -6.38 9.73
CA LYS A 34 15.82 -6.90 9.68
C LYS A 34 16.42 -6.76 8.28
N GLU A 35 15.59 -6.94 7.26
CA GLU A 35 15.92 -6.78 5.84
C GLU A 35 14.85 -5.93 5.16
N LYS A 36 15.23 -5.21 4.10
CA LYS A 36 14.30 -4.47 3.28
C LYS A 36 13.24 -5.39 2.70
N LEU A 37 11.98 -5.08 2.90
CA LEU A 37 10.87 -5.71 2.20
C LEU A 37 10.85 -5.13 0.78
N PHE A 38 11.21 -5.95 -0.21
CA PHE A 38 11.50 -5.47 -1.55
C PHE A 38 11.02 -6.47 -2.61
N GLY A 39 10.03 -6.09 -3.40
CA GLY A 39 9.46 -6.96 -4.44
C GLY A 39 7.93 -6.90 -4.53
N ILE A 40 7.34 -7.94 -5.10
CA ILE A 40 5.91 -8.09 -5.33
C ILE A 40 5.34 -9.12 -4.36
N TYR A 41 4.39 -8.71 -3.54
CA TYR A 41 3.81 -9.56 -2.50
C TYR A 41 2.32 -9.79 -2.74
N PRO A 42 1.86 -11.04 -2.64
CA PRO A 42 0.43 -11.35 -2.66
C PRO A 42 -0.22 -10.89 -1.36
N LEU A 43 -1.32 -10.16 -1.49
CA LEU A 43 -2.14 -9.70 -0.39
C LEU A 43 -3.49 -10.40 -0.41
N LYS A 44 -3.93 -10.84 0.76
CA LYS A 44 -5.28 -11.34 0.97
C LYS A 44 -6.16 -10.23 1.51
N ILE A 45 -7.40 -10.15 0.99
CA ILE A 45 -8.42 -9.22 1.48
C ILE A 45 -9.05 -9.80 2.75
N ASP A 46 -9.03 -9.04 3.84
CA ASP A 46 -9.66 -9.39 5.11
C ASP A 46 -11.11 -8.90 5.20
N ILE A 47 -11.40 -7.76 4.56
CA ILE A 47 -12.74 -7.15 4.52
C ILE A 47 -13.22 -7.09 3.08
N CYS A 48 -14.06 -8.07 2.69
CA CYS A 48 -14.56 -8.21 1.31
C CYS A 48 -15.58 -7.13 0.90
N HIS A 49 -16.27 -6.50 1.86
CA HIS A 49 -17.34 -5.54 1.57
C HIS A 49 -16.86 -4.09 1.70
N THR A 50 -15.87 -3.71 0.88
CA THR A 50 -15.45 -2.32 0.77
C THR A 50 -15.52 -1.85 -0.67
N MET A 51 -16.09 -0.67 -0.89
CA MET A 51 -16.17 -0.06 -2.23
C MET A 51 -14.78 0.18 -2.83
N LEU A 52 -13.76 0.41 -1.98
CA LEU A 52 -12.38 0.61 -2.43
C LEU A 52 -11.84 -0.61 -3.19
N LEU A 53 -12.14 -1.82 -2.74
CA LEU A 53 -11.67 -3.07 -3.35
C LEU A 53 -12.76 -3.79 -4.16
N ARG A 54 -13.79 -3.06 -4.59
CA ARG A 54 -14.85 -3.63 -5.44
C ARG A 54 -14.25 -4.17 -6.73
N GLY A 55 -14.56 -5.44 -7.04
CA GLY A 55 -14.08 -6.12 -8.24
C GLY A 55 -12.65 -6.68 -8.14
N PHE A 56 -12.01 -6.57 -6.97
CA PHE A 56 -10.74 -7.25 -6.70
C PHE A 56 -10.94 -8.75 -6.56
N ASP A 57 -9.92 -9.50 -6.96
CA ASP A 57 -9.77 -10.89 -6.57
C ASP A 57 -9.49 -11.01 -5.07
N GLU A 58 -9.78 -12.16 -4.46
CA GLU A 58 -9.51 -12.38 -3.02
C GLU A 58 -8.03 -12.22 -2.66
N VAL A 59 -7.15 -12.48 -3.63
CA VAL A 59 -5.71 -12.27 -3.54
C VAL A 59 -5.26 -11.41 -4.71
N PHE A 60 -4.49 -10.37 -4.41
CA PHE A 60 -3.91 -9.48 -5.41
C PHE A 60 -2.47 -9.12 -5.08
N ASN A 61 -1.72 -8.71 -6.07
CA ASN A 61 -0.31 -8.37 -5.93
C ASN A 61 -0.09 -6.88 -5.67
N MET A 62 0.87 -6.57 -4.78
CA MET A 62 1.28 -5.20 -4.47
C MET A 62 2.79 -5.08 -4.37
N PRO A 63 3.42 -4.11 -5.09
CA PRO A 63 4.82 -3.78 -4.89
C PRO A 63 5.09 -3.25 -3.47
N GLN A 64 6.20 -3.69 -2.89
CA GLN A 64 6.69 -3.22 -1.60
C GLN A 64 8.15 -2.79 -1.72
N SER A 65 8.51 -1.67 -1.10
CA SER A 65 9.88 -1.18 -0.96
C SER A 65 10.00 -0.41 0.35
N ARG A 66 10.20 -1.12 1.46
CA ARG A 66 10.20 -0.49 2.79
C ARG A 66 11.14 -1.17 3.77
N HIS A 67 11.59 -0.39 4.76
CA HIS A 67 12.48 -0.82 5.85
C HIS A 67 11.76 -0.93 7.20
N THR A 68 10.46 -0.64 7.24
CA THR A 68 9.65 -0.69 8.47
C THR A 68 8.33 -1.41 8.23
N GLU A 69 7.76 -1.91 9.31
CA GLU A 69 6.44 -2.51 9.33
C GLU A 69 5.59 -1.95 10.48
N VAL A 70 4.28 -2.19 10.40
CA VAL A 70 3.32 -2.01 11.49
C VAL A 70 2.76 -3.38 11.85
N LEU A 71 2.49 -3.61 13.14
CA LEU A 71 1.98 -4.89 13.61
C LEU A 71 0.44 -4.87 13.66
N ALA A 72 -0.17 -5.98 13.25
CA ALA A 72 -1.62 -6.15 13.31
C ALA A 72 -2.15 -5.96 14.73
N GLU A 73 -1.47 -6.53 15.72
CA GLU A 73 -1.81 -6.42 17.14
C GLU A 73 -1.83 -4.98 17.68
N ASP A 74 -1.04 -4.07 17.10
CA ASP A 74 -1.08 -2.65 17.49
C ASP A 74 -2.24 -1.92 16.83
N ILE A 75 -2.60 -2.28 15.60
CA ILE A 75 -3.76 -1.72 14.90
C ILE A 75 -5.06 -2.18 15.57
N GLU A 76 -5.17 -3.45 15.96
CA GLU A 76 -6.34 -4.03 16.61
C GLU A 76 -6.65 -3.41 17.98
N LYS A 77 -5.64 -2.83 18.65
CA LYS A 77 -5.82 -2.07 19.91
C LYS A 77 -6.52 -0.72 19.71
N ILE A 78 -6.57 -0.21 18.47
CA ILE A 78 -7.20 1.08 18.17
C ILE A 78 -8.59 0.84 17.61
N PRO A 79 -9.66 1.17 18.38
CA PRO A 79 -11.04 0.87 18.00
C PRO A 79 -11.46 1.47 16.65
N ASP A 80 -10.84 2.58 16.24
CA ASP A 80 -11.20 3.33 15.03
C ASP A 80 -10.46 2.86 13.78
N LEU A 81 -9.57 1.87 13.89
CA LEU A 81 -8.84 1.30 12.75
C LEU A 81 -9.33 -0.11 12.43
N GLU A 82 -9.20 -0.47 11.16
CA GLU A 82 -9.44 -1.82 10.67
C GLU A 82 -8.46 -2.19 9.55
N ILE A 83 -8.00 -3.44 9.56
CA ILE A 83 -7.13 -3.99 8.54
C ILE A 83 -7.99 -4.42 7.35
N ILE A 84 -7.69 -3.93 6.15
CA ILE A 84 -8.42 -4.24 4.91
C ILE A 84 -7.74 -5.37 4.15
N ALA A 85 -6.41 -5.36 4.09
CA ALA A 85 -5.64 -6.39 3.42
C ALA A 85 -4.28 -6.59 4.09
N ASN A 86 -3.87 -7.86 4.14
CA ASN A 86 -2.58 -8.27 4.67
C ASN A 86 -1.89 -9.30 3.76
N SER A 87 -0.61 -9.54 4.02
CA SER A 87 0.19 -10.56 3.38
C SER A 87 0.87 -11.42 4.44
N LYS A 88 0.98 -12.70 4.16
CA LYS A 88 1.74 -13.63 5.02
C LYS A 88 3.22 -13.21 5.11
N GLU A 89 3.76 -12.77 3.99
CA GLU A 89 5.18 -12.41 3.83
C GLU A 89 5.45 -10.93 4.14
N ALA A 90 4.52 -10.05 3.75
CA ALA A 90 4.69 -8.60 3.90
C ALA A 90 3.94 -7.99 5.09
N GLY A 91 3.15 -8.78 5.82
CA GLY A 91 2.36 -8.29 6.95
C GLY A 91 1.23 -7.35 6.51
N VAL A 92 0.82 -6.47 7.42
CA VAL A 92 -0.25 -5.50 7.18
C VAL A 92 0.11 -4.58 6.02
N SER A 93 -0.81 -4.43 5.08
CA SER A 93 -0.55 -3.68 3.84
C SER A 93 -1.60 -2.61 3.52
N ILE A 94 -2.86 -2.78 3.91
CA ILE A 94 -3.89 -1.75 3.80
C ILE A 94 -4.67 -1.67 5.11
N VAL A 95 -4.75 -0.46 5.67
CA VAL A 95 -5.52 -0.13 6.87
C VAL A 95 -6.43 1.05 6.54
N ARG A 96 -7.59 1.15 7.15
CA ARG A 96 -8.44 2.34 7.06
C ARG A 96 -9.02 2.72 8.42
N THR A 97 -9.48 3.96 8.53
CA THR A 97 -10.34 4.36 9.64
C THR A 97 -11.77 3.84 9.42
N LYS A 98 -12.49 3.50 10.51
CA LYS A 98 -13.87 2.98 10.43
C LYS A 98 -14.86 4.00 9.85
N ASP A 99 -14.59 5.28 10.01
CA ASP A 99 -15.33 6.37 9.34
C ASP A 99 -15.03 6.47 7.83
N LYS A 100 -14.10 5.63 7.33
CA LYS A 100 -13.68 5.51 5.93
C LYS A 100 -13.01 6.77 5.34
N ARG A 101 -12.61 7.72 6.17
CA ARG A 101 -11.97 8.97 5.72
C ARG A 101 -10.51 8.83 5.38
N ASN A 102 -9.79 7.94 6.08
CA ASN A 102 -8.37 7.73 5.84
C ASN A 102 -8.08 6.28 5.46
N ILE A 103 -7.33 6.11 4.39
CA ILE A 103 -6.86 4.82 3.89
C ILE A 103 -5.34 4.87 3.86
N PHE A 104 -4.69 3.94 4.56
CA PHE A 104 -3.24 3.84 4.66
C PHE A 104 -2.77 2.63 3.86
N ILE A 105 -1.95 2.86 2.84
CA ILE A 105 -1.40 1.82 1.97
C ILE A 105 0.11 1.75 2.21
N MET A 106 0.61 0.59 2.66
CA MET A 106 2.02 0.38 3.00
C MET A 106 2.90 0.10 1.79
N GLY A 107 2.31 -0.30 0.68
CA GLY A 107 2.99 -0.60 -0.59
C GLY A 107 2.71 0.45 -1.65
N HIS A 108 3.07 0.12 -2.88
CA HIS A 108 3.17 1.06 -3.99
C HIS A 108 2.44 0.56 -5.24
N LEU A 109 1.11 0.65 -5.26
CA LEU A 109 0.33 0.30 -6.45
C LEU A 109 0.57 1.26 -7.63
N GLU A 110 1.06 2.47 -7.35
CA GLU A 110 1.41 3.49 -8.34
C GLU A 110 2.72 3.21 -9.10
N TYR A 111 3.49 2.19 -8.71
CA TYR A 111 4.78 1.89 -9.36
C TYR A 111 4.61 1.40 -10.80
N ASP A 112 5.44 1.97 -11.68
CA ASP A 112 5.65 1.44 -13.02
C ASP A 112 6.41 0.11 -13.00
N ARG A 113 6.30 -0.66 -14.12
CA ARG A 113 6.98 -1.94 -14.28
C ARG A 113 8.45 -1.88 -13.87
N MET A 114 9.19 -0.83 -14.29
CA MET A 114 10.64 -0.72 -14.12
C MET A 114 11.06 -0.02 -12.81
N THR A 115 10.14 0.39 -11.97
CA THR A 115 10.49 1.18 -10.76
C THR A 115 11.39 0.39 -9.80
N LEU A 116 11.02 -0.85 -9.47
CA LEU A 116 11.84 -1.70 -8.61
C LEU A 116 13.16 -2.12 -9.26
N ALA A 117 13.20 -2.30 -10.59
CA ALA A 117 14.43 -2.61 -11.32
C ALA A 117 15.44 -1.46 -11.18
N LYS A 118 15.00 -0.22 -11.41
CA LYS A 118 15.85 0.97 -11.25
C LYS A 118 16.35 1.14 -9.83
N GLU A 119 15.49 0.85 -8.86
CA GLU A 119 15.85 0.89 -7.44
C GLU A 119 16.88 -0.18 -7.09
N TYR A 120 16.69 -1.40 -7.57
CA TYR A 120 17.65 -2.51 -7.42
C TYR A 120 19.02 -2.17 -8.02
N GLU A 121 19.06 -1.73 -9.29
CA GLU A 121 20.29 -1.35 -9.97
C GLU A 121 21.03 -0.22 -9.23
N ARG A 122 20.30 0.80 -8.77
CA ARG A 122 20.86 1.90 -7.96
C ARG A 122 21.53 1.36 -6.71
N ASP A 123 20.85 0.49 -5.97
CA ASP A 123 21.31 -0.01 -4.69
C ASP A 123 22.52 -0.97 -4.86
N VAL A 124 22.52 -1.78 -5.94
CA VAL A 124 23.67 -2.59 -6.32
C VAL A 124 24.89 -1.74 -6.67
N LYS A 125 24.70 -0.68 -7.50
CA LYS A 125 25.78 0.27 -7.85
C LYS A 125 26.37 0.99 -6.62
N LEU A 126 25.56 1.18 -5.59
CA LEU A 126 25.99 1.79 -4.32
C LEU A 126 26.67 0.76 -3.36
N GLY A 127 26.86 -0.49 -3.81
CA GLY A 127 27.47 -1.55 -3.00
C GLY A 127 26.61 -2.01 -1.82
N LYS A 128 25.32 -1.75 -1.83
CA LYS A 128 24.42 -2.23 -0.78
C LYS A 128 24.19 -3.74 -0.93
N ASN A 129 24.12 -4.44 0.19
CA ASN A 129 23.71 -5.83 0.22
C ASN A 129 22.19 -5.94 0.05
N ILE A 130 21.72 -5.83 -1.19
CA ILE A 130 20.30 -5.93 -1.54
C ILE A 130 20.01 -7.24 -2.27
N LYS A 131 18.93 -7.91 -1.89
CA LYS A 131 18.44 -9.10 -2.59
C LYS A 131 17.69 -8.72 -3.85
N VAL A 132 17.64 -9.66 -4.80
CA VAL A 132 16.77 -9.55 -5.98
C VAL A 132 15.33 -9.33 -5.49
N PRO A 133 14.57 -8.39 -6.11
CA PRO A 133 13.19 -8.14 -5.71
C PRO A 133 12.33 -9.40 -5.81
N PHE A 134 11.66 -9.74 -4.72
CA PHE A 134 10.83 -10.94 -4.60
C PHE A 134 9.70 -10.97 -5.64
N ASN A 135 9.49 -12.10 -6.31
CA ASN A 135 8.43 -12.33 -7.33
C ASN A 135 8.37 -11.26 -8.44
N TYR A 136 9.48 -10.61 -8.75
CA TYR A 136 9.50 -9.50 -9.69
C TYR A 136 10.08 -9.90 -11.05
N TYR A 137 11.19 -10.62 -11.07
CA TYR A 137 11.77 -11.15 -12.30
C TYR A 137 11.33 -12.60 -12.52
N PRO A 138 11.06 -13.02 -13.79
CA PRO A 138 10.86 -14.44 -14.10
C PRO A 138 12.09 -15.25 -13.67
N ASP A 139 11.88 -16.31 -12.87
CA ASP A 139 12.93 -17.20 -12.36
C ASP A 139 14.04 -16.48 -11.55
N ASP A 140 13.73 -15.31 -10.95
CA ASP A 140 14.68 -14.41 -10.28
C ASP A 140 15.85 -13.95 -11.18
N ASP A 141 15.70 -14.05 -12.49
CA ASP A 141 16.70 -13.67 -13.48
C ASP A 141 16.60 -12.18 -13.82
N VAL A 142 17.52 -11.39 -13.29
CA VAL A 142 17.59 -9.92 -13.47
C VAL A 142 17.85 -9.49 -14.92
N THR A 143 18.21 -10.42 -15.82
CA THR A 143 18.39 -10.13 -17.26
C THR A 143 17.07 -10.16 -18.03
N LYS A 144 16.02 -10.73 -17.42
CA LYS A 144 14.69 -10.81 -18.01
C LYS A 144 13.85 -9.55 -17.71
N GLU A 145 12.88 -9.28 -18.58
CA GLU A 145 11.93 -8.21 -18.32
C GLU A 145 11.06 -8.53 -17.10
N PRO A 146 10.90 -7.57 -16.16
CA PRO A 146 10.07 -7.78 -14.97
C PRO A 146 8.61 -8.06 -15.30
N LEU A 147 7.96 -8.86 -14.47
CA LEU A 147 6.52 -9.09 -14.54
C LEU A 147 5.74 -7.85 -14.07
N PHE A 148 4.64 -7.52 -14.74
CA PHE A 148 3.75 -6.43 -14.35
C PHE A 148 2.39 -6.99 -13.89
N VAL A 149 2.35 -7.57 -12.70
CA VAL A 149 1.23 -8.36 -12.17
C VAL A 149 0.34 -7.61 -11.17
N TRP A 150 0.48 -6.29 -11.04
CA TRP A 150 -0.35 -5.45 -10.15
C TRP A 150 -1.12 -4.34 -10.86
N ARG A 151 -0.87 -4.09 -12.14
CA ARG A 151 -1.44 -2.96 -12.90
C ARG A 151 -2.97 -2.95 -12.92
N ALA A 152 -3.61 -4.10 -13.11
CA ALA A 152 -5.06 -4.18 -13.17
C ALA A 152 -5.69 -3.76 -11.84
N HIS A 153 -5.18 -4.29 -10.72
CA HIS A 153 -5.65 -3.95 -9.38
C HIS A 153 -5.31 -2.51 -8.99
N ALA A 154 -4.16 -1.97 -9.43
CA ALA A 154 -3.82 -0.57 -9.25
C ALA A 154 -4.86 0.34 -9.93
N ASN A 155 -5.15 0.11 -11.21
CA ASN A 155 -6.15 0.88 -11.94
C ASN A 155 -7.54 0.77 -11.28
N LEU A 156 -7.92 -0.42 -10.84
CA LEU A 156 -9.20 -0.66 -10.21
C LEU A 156 -9.30 0.07 -8.85
N LEU A 157 -8.24 0.04 -8.03
CA LEU A 157 -8.20 0.74 -6.75
C LEU A 157 -8.41 2.24 -6.94
N PHE A 158 -7.63 2.87 -7.82
CA PHE A 158 -7.73 4.31 -8.06
C PHE A 158 -9.06 4.69 -8.70
N SER A 159 -9.59 3.86 -9.61
CA SER A 159 -10.93 4.08 -10.19
C SER A 159 -12.03 3.97 -9.14
N ASN A 160 -11.97 2.97 -8.27
CA ASN A 160 -12.92 2.82 -7.18
C ASN A 160 -12.83 3.98 -6.18
N TRP A 161 -11.61 4.40 -5.85
CA TRP A 161 -11.41 5.54 -4.97
C TRP A 161 -12.04 6.82 -5.55
N ILE A 162 -11.74 7.13 -6.81
CA ILE A 162 -12.30 8.30 -7.48
C ILE A 162 -13.84 8.22 -7.55
N ASN A 163 -14.40 7.09 -8.00
CA ASN A 163 -15.83 6.97 -8.30
C ASN A 163 -16.72 6.82 -7.06
N HIS A 164 -16.17 6.35 -5.93
CA HIS A 164 -16.97 6.03 -4.75
C HIS A 164 -16.59 6.82 -3.50
N HIS A 165 -15.52 7.59 -3.56
CA HIS A 165 -15.01 8.34 -2.42
C HIS A 165 -14.73 9.82 -2.75
N VAL A 166 -14.58 10.18 -4.03
CA VAL A 166 -14.32 11.57 -4.45
C VAL A 166 -15.54 12.21 -5.09
N TYR A 167 -16.37 11.44 -5.81
CA TYR A 167 -17.58 11.91 -6.50
C TYR A 167 -18.87 11.39 -5.89
#